data_a155dfcbf0acebaa322b9be6d860c105
#
_entry.id   a155dfcbf0acebaa322b9be6d860c105
#
_cell.length_a   1.000
_cell.length_b   1.000
_cell.length_c   1.000
_cell.angle_alpha   90.00
_cell.angle_beta   90.00
_cell.angle_gamma   90.00
#
_symmetry.space_group_name_H-M   'P 1'
#
loop_
_entity.id
_entity.type
_entity.pdbx_description
1 polymer ?
#
loop_
_entity_poly.entity_id
_entity_poly.type
_entity_poly.pdbx_seq_one_letter_code
_entity_poly.pdbx_strand_id
1 'polypeptide(L)'
;KYLNIIIQKIPFMNVYYLFITTSAFIIFSFGYMIKKEIKQEYWFVSIFIFIGSGVFFATLNLIRQYIAITIILLALPLLRNRKYIEFFLLIILASLFHTSAIIMLPFMIFYIIFHNYKFHKILTVIYIISLIFMIIDIRQIIETLSFILAAGVPTRGE
;
A
#
# COMPACT_ATOMS: atom_id res chain seq x y z
N LYS A 1 -11.77 8.12 -14.60
CA LYS A 1 -12.73 8.61 -15.61
C LYS A 1 -12.40 10.04 -16.06
N TYR A 2 -12.22 11.00 -15.14
CA TYR A 2 -11.95 12.41 -15.45
C TYR A 2 -10.59 12.65 -16.14
N LEU A 3 -9.54 11.92 -15.75
CA LEU A 3 -8.22 12.03 -16.36
C LEU A 3 -8.26 11.71 -17.86
N ASN A 4 -8.96 10.64 -18.25
CA ASN A 4 -9.11 10.27 -19.66
C ASN A 4 -9.87 11.34 -20.46
N ILE A 5 -10.88 11.97 -19.84
CA ILE A 5 -11.67 13.04 -20.51
C ILE A 5 -10.81 14.30 -20.73
N ILE A 6 -9.97 14.65 -19.75
CA ILE A 6 -9.06 15.79 -19.85
C ILE A 6 -8.02 15.55 -20.95
N ILE A 7 -7.45 14.34 -21.00
CA ILE A 7 -6.40 13.98 -21.97
C ILE A 7 -6.94 13.92 -23.40
N GLN A 8 -8.16 13.41 -23.59
CA GLN A 8 -8.79 13.40 -24.93
C GLN A 8 -9.05 14.81 -25.49
N LYS A 9 -9.06 15.85 -24.64
CA LYS A 9 -9.22 17.25 -25.04
C LYS A 9 -7.91 17.93 -25.46
N ILE A 10 -6.74 17.30 -25.20
CA ILE A 10 -5.45 17.86 -25.57
C ILE A 10 -5.07 17.32 -26.96
N PRO A 11 -5.08 18.16 -28.01
CA PRO A 11 -4.65 17.74 -29.32
C PRO A 11 -3.18 17.27 -29.24
N PHE A 12 -2.85 16.16 -29.85
CA PHE A 12 -1.56 15.45 -29.84
C PHE A 12 -1.26 14.54 -28.63
N MET A 13 -2.12 14.43 -27.61
CA MET A 13 -1.89 13.55 -26.48
C MET A 13 -2.55 12.19 -26.73
N ASN A 14 -1.78 11.26 -27.29
CA ASN A 14 -2.20 9.88 -27.49
C ASN A 14 -2.08 9.11 -26.15
N VAL A 15 -2.85 8.04 -25.98
CA VAL A 15 -2.83 7.15 -24.79
C VAL A 15 -1.40 6.67 -24.47
N TYR A 16 -0.56 6.48 -25.47
CA TYR A 16 0.86 6.10 -25.30
C TYR A 16 1.68 7.17 -24.55
N TYR A 17 1.48 8.45 -24.83
CA TYR A 17 2.19 9.53 -24.12
C TYR A 17 1.79 9.58 -22.65
N LEU A 18 0.50 9.37 -22.34
CA LEU A 18 0.05 9.28 -20.97
C LEU A 18 0.73 8.12 -20.24
N PHE A 19 0.75 6.95 -20.88
CA PHE A 19 1.38 5.77 -20.30
C PHE A 19 2.87 6.01 -20.03
N ILE A 20 3.60 6.55 -21.00
CA ILE A 20 5.04 6.84 -20.86
C ILE A 20 5.29 7.87 -19.76
N THR A 21 4.55 8.99 -19.74
CA THR A 21 4.76 10.06 -18.76
C THR A 21 4.43 9.61 -17.34
N THR A 22 3.33 8.88 -17.14
CA THR A 22 2.96 8.36 -15.82
C THR A 22 3.92 7.28 -15.33
N SER A 23 4.34 6.37 -16.20
CA SER A 23 5.33 5.33 -15.86
C SER A 23 6.69 5.96 -15.53
N ALA A 24 7.13 6.94 -16.32
CA ALA A 24 8.35 7.69 -16.03
C ALA A 24 8.27 8.39 -14.66
N PHE A 25 7.16 9.08 -14.38
CA PHE A 25 6.94 9.73 -13.07
C PHE A 25 7.06 8.74 -11.92
N ILE A 26 6.42 7.58 -12.01
CA ILE A 26 6.47 6.53 -10.99
C ILE A 26 7.90 6.03 -10.80
N ILE A 27 8.58 5.62 -11.87
CA ILE A 27 9.93 5.05 -11.82
C ILE A 27 10.93 6.06 -11.26
N PHE A 28 10.91 7.31 -11.75
CA PHE A 28 11.79 8.37 -11.23
C PHE A 28 11.54 8.66 -9.76
N SER A 29 10.30 8.66 -9.32
CA SER A 29 9.95 8.90 -7.91
C SER A 29 10.45 7.78 -7.00
N PHE A 30 10.29 6.51 -7.41
CA PHE A 30 10.86 5.38 -6.67
C PHE A 30 12.39 5.46 -6.63
N GLY A 31 13.05 5.74 -7.76
CA GLY A 31 14.50 5.91 -7.82
C GLY A 31 14.99 7.06 -6.94
N TYR A 32 14.28 8.20 -6.94
CA TYR A 32 14.57 9.33 -6.07
C TYR A 32 14.47 8.96 -4.59
N MET A 33 13.41 8.23 -4.21
CA MET A 33 13.23 7.80 -2.82
C MET A 33 14.27 6.78 -2.37
N ILE A 34 14.64 5.82 -3.23
CA ILE A 34 15.75 4.89 -2.96
C ILE A 34 17.04 5.69 -2.72
N LYS A 35 17.36 6.65 -3.59
CA LYS A 35 18.57 7.47 -3.45
C LYS A 35 18.57 8.31 -2.16
N LYS A 36 17.41 8.82 -1.77
CA LYS A 36 17.26 9.72 -0.62
C LYS A 36 17.25 9.00 0.72
N GLU A 37 16.56 7.84 0.79
CA GLU A 37 16.24 7.18 2.06
C GLU A 37 17.14 5.98 2.36
N ILE A 38 17.81 5.45 1.34
CA ILE A 38 18.60 4.22 1.45
C ILE A 38 20.08 4.53 1.26
N LYS A 39 20.93 3.93 2.10
CA LYS A 39 22.38 4.05 1.96
C LYS A 39 22.84 3.48 0.63
N GLN A 40 23.87 4.07 0.04
CA GLN A 40 24.37 3.73 -1.27
C GLN A 40 24.73 2.24 -1.43
N GLU A 41 25.25 1.63 -0.38
CA GLU A 41 25.61 0.20 -0.34
C GLU A 41 24.43 -0.75 -0.61
N TYR A 42 23.17 -0.30 -0.33
CA TYR A 42 21.94 -1.08 -0.51
C TYR A 42 21.15 -0.72 -1.77
N TRP A 43 21.60 0.21 -2.59
CA TRP A 43 20.86 0.64 -3.79
C TRP A 43 20.61 -0.52 -4.75
N PHE A 44 21.64 -1.34 -5.01
CA PHE A 44 21.51 -2.49 -5.90
C PHE A 44 20.44 -3.47 -5.39
N VAL A 45 20.50 -3.80 -4.10
CA VAL A 45 19.52 -4.71 -3.46
C VAL A 45 18.11 -4.13 -3.53
N SER A 46 17.96 -2.81 -3.28
CA SER A 46 16.66 -2.13 -3.34
C SER A 46 16.05 -2.15 -4.73
N ILE A 47 16.86 -1.89 -5.77
CA ILE A 47 16.42 -1.95 -7.16
C ILE A 47 16.09 -3.40 -7.54
N PHE A 48 16.92 -4.36 -7.12
CA PHE A 48 16.69 -5.78 -7.38
C PHE A 48 15.36 -6.23 -6.75
N ILE A 49 15.07 -5.83 -5.50
CA ILE A 49 13.80 -6.13 -4.84
C ILE A 49 12.64 -5.45 -5.58
N PHE A 50 12.77 -4.18 -5.97
CA PHE A 50 11.73 -3.44 -6.68
C PHE A 50 11.32 -4.14 -7.99
N ILE A 51 12.30 -4.65 -8.75
CA ILE A 51 12.04 -5.36 -10.01
C ILE A 51 11.61 -6.81 -9.74
N GLY A 52 12.35 -7.53 -8.91
CA GLY A 52 12.19 -8.97 -8.68
C GLY A 52 10.91 -9.33 -7.91
N SER A 53 10.40 -8.43 -7.06
CA SER A 53 9.11 -8.60 -6.37
C SER A 53 7.88 -8.43 -7.30
N GLY A 54 8.09 -8.06 -8.57
CA GLY A 54 7.00 -7.79 -9.50
C GLY A 54 6.37 -6.40 -9.34
N VAL A 55 6.78 -5.60 -8.35
CA VAL A 55 6.26 -4.23 -8.13
C VAL A 55 6.47 -3.38 -9.38
N PHE A 56 7.64 -3.45 -10.01
CA PHE A 56 7.91 -2.74 -11.25
C PHE A 56 6.87 -3.06 -12.35
N PHE A 57 6.58 -4.33 -12.58
CA PHE A 57 5.59 -4.74 -13.59
C PHE A 57 4.16 -4.33 -13.19
N ALA A 58 3.84 -4.38 -11.90
CA ALA A 58 2.55 -3.92 -11.40
C ALA A 58 2.35 -2.40 -11.60
N THR A 59 3.42 -1.58 -11.56
CA THR A 59 3.34 -0.14 -11.85
C THR A 59 2.85 0.15 -13.26
N LEU A 60 3.17 -0.72 -14.21
CA LEU A 60 2.77 -0.59 -15.61
C LEU A 60 1.30 -0.96 -15.85
N ASN A 61 0.75 -1.87 -15.04
CA ASN A 61 -0.64 -2.33 -15.17
C ASN A 61 -1.63 -1.50 -14.34
N LEU A 62 -1.23 -1.09 -13.14
CA LEU A 62 -2.10 -0.44 -12.16
C LEU A 62 -1.76 1.06 -12.02
N ILE A 63 -1.61 1.76 -13.14
CA ILE A 63 -1.09 3.14 -13.21
C ILE A 63 -1.75 4.08 -12.19
N ARG A 64 -3.09 4.13 -12.10
CA ARG A 64 -3.78 5.03 -11.18
C ARG A 64 -3.48 4.74 -9.71
N GLN A 65 -3.40 3.47 -9.37
CA GLN A 65 -3.04 3.03 -8.01
C GLN A 65 -1.60 3.41 -7.69
N TYR A 66 -0.67 3.17 -8.63
CA TYR A 66 0.74 3.49 -8.41
C TYR A 66 1.05 4.99 -8.44
N ILE A 67 0.28 5.81 -9.16
CA ILE A 67 0.35 7.27 -9.01
C ILE A 67 0.00 7.67 -7.58
N ALA A 68 -1.09 7.13 -7.02
CA ALA A 68 -1.47 7.41 -5.65
C ALA A 68 -0.42 6.93 -4.63
N ILE A 69 0.12 5.72 -4.80
CA ILE A 69 1.22 5.18 -3.99
C ILE A 69 2.46 6.08 -4.08
N THR A 70 2.80 6.55 -5.27
CA THR A 70 3.95 7.42 -5.50
C THR A 70 3.80 8.76 -4.79
N ILE A 71 2.62 9.38 -4.85
CA ILE A 71 2.33 10.63 -4.11
C ILE A 71 2.51 10.40 -2.62
N ILE A 72 1.96 9.33 -2.06
CA ILE A 72 2.12 8.97 -0.65
C ILE A 72 3.59 8.70 -0.30
N LEU A 73 4.30 7.95 -1.14
CA LEU A 73 5.72 7.65 -0.94
C LEU A 73 6.55 8.94 -0.84
N LEU A 74 6.33 9.89 -1.74
CA LEU A 74 7.00 11.20 -1.72
C LEU A 74 6.58 12.05 -0.52
N ALA A 75 5.40 11.81 0.05
CA ALA A 75 4.90 12.52 1.22
C ALA A 75 5.44 11.96 2.55
N LEU A 76 5.93 10.73 2.62
CA LEU A 76 6.41 10.10 3.87
C LEU A 76 7.44 10.95 4.65
N PRO A 77 8.40 11.63 4.01
CA PRO A 77 9.30 12.54 4.73
C PRO A 77 8.59 13.68 5.46
N LEU A 78 7.44 14.16 4.95
CA LEU A 78 6.65 15.20 5.62
C LEU A 78 6.05 14.67 6.92
N LEU A 79 5.52 13.45 6.91
CA LEU A 79 5.01 12.79 8.10
C LEU A 79 6.10 12.65 9.16
N ARG A 80 7.31 12.22 8.77
CA ARG A 80 8.47 12.09 9.67
C ARG A 80 8.92 13.44 10.24
N ASN A 81 8.85 14.50 9.43
CA ASN A 81 9.20 15.86 9.83
C ASN A 81 8.05 16.58 10.57
N ARG A 82 7.00 15.87 10.98
CA ARG A 82 5.82 16.37 11.70
C ARG A 82 5.01 17.42 10.93
N LYS A 83 5.14 17.47 9.61
CA LYS A 83 4.36 18.33 8.72
C LYS A 83 3.03 17.64 8.35
N TYR A 84 2.18 17.47 9.37
CA TYR A 84 0.96 16.64 9.25
C TYR A 84 -0.06 17.20 8.28
N ILE A 85 -0.22 18.54 8.24
CA ILE A 85 -1.18 19.19 7.34
C ILE A 85 -0.79 18.97 5.88
N GLU A 86 0.51 19.14 5.56
CA GLU A 86 1.03 18.93 4.21
C GLU A 86 0.86 17.45 3.79
N PHE A 87 1.13 16.52 4.71
CA PHE A 87 0.93 15.09 4.47
C PHE A 87 -0.55 14.76 4.25
N PHE A 88 -1.46 15.32 5.06
CA PHE A 88 -2.91 15.16 4.91
C PHE A 88 -3.41 15.64 3.55
N LEU A 89 -2.96 16.80 3.08
CA LEU A 89 -3.32 17.34 1.76
C LEU A 89 -2.85 16.42 0.63
N LEU A 90 -1.68 15.80 0.76
CA LEU A 90 -1.18 14.84 -0.22
C LEU A 90 -1.95 13.50 -0.19
N ILE A 91 -2.49 13.09 0.96
CA ILE A 91 -3.42 11.94 1.01
C ILE A 91 -4.69 12.26 0.22
N ILE A 92 -5.27 13.45 0.41
CA ILE A 92 -6.45 13.87 -0.35
C ILE A 92 -6.13 13.88 -1.85
N LEU A 93 -5.00 14.47 -2.25
CA LEU A 93 -4.57 14.48 -3.65
C LEU A 93 -4.41 13.05 -4.19
N ALA A 94 -3.76 12.14 -3.45
CA ALA A 94 -3.60 10.74 -3.85
C ALA A 94 -4.95 10.02 -4.01
N SER A 95 -5.93 10.33 -3.14
CA SER A 95 -7.25 9.72 -3.17
C SER A 95 -8.06 10.08 -4.43
N LEU A 96 -7.76 11.21 -5.08
CA LEU A 96 -8.35 11.57 -6.38
C LEU A 96 -7.92 10.60 -7.49
N PHE A 97 -6.73 10.02 -7.40
CA PHE A 97 -6.25 9.00 -8.34
C PHE A 97 -6.74 7.60 -7.96
N HIS A 98 -6.70 7.29 -6.67
CA HIS A 98 -7.12 5.98 -6.17
C HIS A 98 -7.69 6.08 -4.75
N THR A 99 -8.96 5.75 -4.60
CA THR A 99 -9.72 5.92 -3.34
C THR A 99 -9.12 5.20 -2.14
N SER A 100 -8.44 4.04 -2.36
CA SER A 100 -7.78 3.32 -1.25
C SER A 100 -6.64 4.10 -0.58
N ALA A 101 -6.15 5.20 -1.19
CA ALA A 101 -5.16 6.06 -0.55
C ALA A 101 -5.66 6.67 0.78
N ILE A 102 -6.98 6.75 0.98
CA ILE A 102 -7.61 7.21 2.24
C ILE A 102 -7.20 6.36 3.44
N ILE A 103 -6.82 5.09 3.22
CA ILE A 103 -6.33 4.21 4.30
C ILE A 103 -5.08 4.78 5.00
N MET A 104 -4.38 5.71 4.37
CA MET A 104 -3.26 6.40 5.00
C MET A 104 -3.67 7.41 6.08
N LEU A 105 -4.96 7.80 6.18
CA LEU A 105 -5.45 8.66 7.26
C LEU A 105 -5.37 7.98 8.64
N PRO A 106 -5.98 6.81 8.85
CA PRO A 106 -5.80 6.10 10.12
C PRO A 106 -4.34 5.77 10.41
N PHE A 107 -3.52 5.46 9.39
CA PHE A 107 -2.08 5.27 9.55
C PHE A 107 -1.39 6.55 10.06
N MET A 108 -1.72 7.72 9.51
CA MET A 108 -1.21 9.02 9.95
C MET A 108 -1.57 9.28 11.43
N ILE A 109 -2.83 9.07 11.80
CA ILE A 109 -3.31 9.24 13.19
C ILE A 109 -2.54 8.30 14.13
N PHE A 110 -2.44 7.03 13.75
CA PHE A 110 -1.67 6.05 14.50
C PHE A 110 -0.20 6.49 14.68
N TYR A 111 0.43 6.96 13.61
CA TYR A 111 1.80 7.45 13.66
C TYR A 111 1.94 8.65 14.61
N ILE A 112 1.00 9.63 14.59
CA ILE A 112 1.02 10.81 15.47
C ILE A 112 0.96 10.37 16.95
N ILE A 113 0.09 9.42 17.27
CA ILE A 113 -0.13 8.96 18.65
C ILE A 113 1.08 8.14 19.14
N PHE A 114 1.62 7.28 18.31
CA PHE A 114 2.54 6.23 18.75
C PHE A 114 4.01 6.44 18.34
N HIS A 115 4.36 7.47 17.55
CA HIS A 115 5.73 7.63 17.03
C HIS A 115 6.80 7.80 18.13
N ASN A 116 6.41 8.24 19.34
CA ASN A 116 7.30 8.41 20.47
C ASN A 116 7.50 7.12 21.30
N TYR A 117 6.66 6.12 21.09
CA TYR A 117 6.73 4.87 21.85
C TYR A 117 7.62 3.85 21.16
N LYS A 118 8.46 3.14 21.93
CA LYS A 118 9.30 2.04 21.45
C LYS A 118 8.44 0.79 21.20
N PHE A 119 7.50 0.86 20.27
CA PHE A 119 6.55 -0.22 19.97
C PHE A 119 7.15 -1.37 19.14
N HIS A 120 8.45 -1.35 18.85
CA HIS A 120 9.07 -2.38 18.00
C HIS A 120 8.72 -3.81 18.42
N LYS A 121 8.77 -4.10 19.73
CA LYS A 121 8.44 -5.44 20.24
C LYS A 121 6.98 -5.82 20.00
N ILE A 122 6.04 -4.90 20.24
CA ILE A 122 4.61 -5.13 20.03
C ILE A 122 4.31 -5.33 18.55
N LEU A 123 4.87 -4.48 17.68
CA LEU A 123 4.70 -4.61 16.22
C LEU A 123 5.28 -5.93 15.72
N THR A 124 6.45 -6.37 16.24
CA THR A 124 7.03 -7.66 15.88
C THR A 124 6.12 -8.81 16.32
N VAL A 125 5.54 -8.76 17.53
CA VAL A 125 4.59 -9.78 18.00
C VAL A 125 3.33 -9.81 17.13
N ILE A 126 2.74 -8.65 16.81
CA ILE A 126 1.57 -8.55 15.93
C ILE A 126 1.90 -9.12 14.54
N TYR A 127 3.08 -8.80 14.00
CA TYR A 127 3.53 -9.33 12.72
C TYR A 127 3.66 -10.85 12.75
N ILE A 128 4.30 -11.43 13.78
CA ILE A 128 4.44 -12.88 13.95
C ILE A 128 3.05 -13.53 14.06
N ILE A 129 2.15 -12.96 14.86
CA ILE A 129 0.78 -13.45 15.00
C ILE A 129 0.07 -13.41 13.63
N SER A 130 0.20 -12.34 12.86
CA SER A 130 -0.41 -12.23 11.54
C SER A 130 0.12 -13.27 10.55
N LEU A 131 1.42 -13.58 10.61
CA LEU A 131 2.00 -14.68 9.82
C LEU A 131 1.44 -16.05 10.22
N ILE A 132 1.29 -16.30 11.52
CA ILE A 132 0.68 -17.53 12.02
C ILE A 132 -0.76 -17.65 11.50
N PHE A 133 -1.55 -16.58 11.61
CA PHE A 133 -2.92 -16.56 11.07
C PHE A 133 -2.99 -16.74 9.54
N MET A 134 -1.98 -16.29 8.81
CA MET A 134 -1.90 -16.51 7.37
C MET A 134 -1.63 -17.96 6.99
N ILE A 135 -0.85 -18.68 7.83
CA ILE A 135 -0.53 -20.09 7.61
C ILE A 135 -1.69 -21.00 8.05
N ILE A 136 -2.42 -20.59 9.09
CA ILE A 136 -3.59 -21.34 9.57
C ILE A 136 -4.76 -21.08 8.63
N ASP A 137 -5.20 -22.10 7.93
CA ASP A 137 -6.42 -22.01 7.12
C ASP A 137 -7.64 -21.92 8.05
N ILE A 138 -8.07 -20.68 8.32
CA ILE A 138 -9.22 -20.37 9.19
C ILE A 138 -10.48 -21.10 8.71
N ARG A 139 -10.59 -21.36 7.40
CA ARG A 139 -11.72 -22.10 6.83
C ARG A 139 -11.79 -23.52 7.40
N GLN A 140 -10.66 -24.24 7.50
CA GLN A 140 -10.61 -25.58 8.08
C GLN A 140 -11.01 -25.59 9.56
N ILE A 141 -10.61 -24.55 10.31
CA ILE A 141 -11.00 -24.42 11.72
C ILE A 141 -12.51 -24.20 11.85
N ILE A 142 -13.10 -23.33 11.03
CA ILE A 142 -14.53 -23.05 11.04
C ILE A 142 -15.33 -24.30 10.63
N GLU A 143 -14.91 -25.02 9.60
CA GLU A 143 -15.53 -26.26 9.15
C GLU A 143 -15.46 -27.35 10.23
N THR A 144 -14.31 -27.51 10.88
CA THR A 144 -14.14 -28.46 11.99
C THR A 144 -15.00 -28.11 13.20
N LEU A 145 -15.05 -26.82 13.56
CA LEU A 145 -15.90 -26.34 14.67
C LEU A 145 -17.38 -26.52 14.36
N SER A 146 -17.81 -26.22 13.13
CA SER A 146 -19.20 -26.41 12.72
C SER A 146 -19.61 -27.89 12.73
N PHE A 147 -18.71 -28.78 12.32
CA PHE A 147 -18.92 -30.22 12.39
C PHE A 147 -19.05 -30.73 13.83
N ILE A 148 -18.18 -30.28 14.75
CA ILE A 148 -18.23 -30.64 16.17
C ILE A 148 -19.52 -30.14 16.82
N LEU A 149 -19.94 -28.91 16.52
CA LEU A 149 -21.19 -28.33 17.03
C LEU A 149 -22.42 -29.08 16.50
N ALA A 150 -22.41 -29.46 15.22
CA ALA A 150 -23.50 -30.25 14.63
C ALA A 150 -23.57 -31.70 15.19
N ALA A 151 -22.41 -32.30 15.48
CA ALA A 151 -22.34 -33.66 16.08
C ALA A 151 -22.72 -33.67 17.56
N GLY A 152 -22.63 -32.53 18.26
CA GLY A 152 -22.95 -32.40 19.69
C GLY A 152 -24.42 -32.07 19.97
N VAL A 153 -25.28 -31.90 18.98
CA VAL A 153 -26.74 -31.71 19.16
C VAL A 153 -27.40 -33.08 19.24
N PRO A 154 -27.84 -33.58 20.42
CA PRO A 154 -28.60 -34.82 20.50
C PRO A 154 -29.92 -34.60 19.75
N THR A 155 -30.14 -35.36 18.68
CA THR A 155 -31.47 -35.48 18.07
C THR A 155 -32.41 -35.94 19.12
N ARG A 156 -33.29 -35.09 19.67
CA ARG A 156 -34.44 -35.48 20.47
C ARG A 156 -35.26 -36.38 19.56
N GLY A 157 -35.21 -37.67 19.88
CA GLY A 157 -36.03 -38.66 19.22
C GLY A 157 -37.52 -38.31 19.37
N GLU A 158 -38.22 -38.34 18.24
CA GLU A 158 -39.64 -38.47 18.17
C GLU A 158 -40.10 -39.84 18.72
#